data_333f6d2448b50ebc585d992f3d9df248
#
_entry.id   333f6d2448b50ebc585d992f3d9df248
#
_cell.length_a   1.000
_cell.length_b   1.000
_cell.length_c   1.000
_cell.angle_alpha   90.00
_cell.angle_beta   90.00
_cell.angle_gamma   90.00
#
_symmetry.space_group_name_H-M   'P 1'
#
loop_
_entity.id
_entity.type
_entity.pdbx_description
1 polymer ?
#
loop_
_entity_poly.entity_id
_entity_poly.type
_entity_poly.pdbx_seq_one_letter_code
_entity_poly.pdbx_strand_id
1 'polypeptide(L)'
;MALTFSRQIRGWDLRRNIVNFLGEDGNEPQPCAISMEALVEHFGAGKGSKQSCLAAFDRSRSEIHQKASDKYDAQEEKAVILLRASDFRSVRA
;
A
#
# COMPACT_ATOMS: atom_id res chain seq x y z
N MET A 1 16.68 -4.62 3.65
CA MET A 1 16.69 -3.16 3.54
C MET A 1 15.28 -2.64 3.43
N ALA A 2 14.94 -1.69 4.24
CA ALA A 2 13.61 -1.12 4.19
C ALA A 2 13.46 -0.18 3.00
N LEU A 3 12.23 -0.10 2.47
CA LEU A 3 11.93 0.88 1.44
C LEU A 3 11.85 2.27 2.06
N THR A 4 12.17 3.28 1.28
CA THR A 4 11.91 4.66 1.63
C THR A 4 10.83 5.21 0.71
N PHE A 5 10.20 6.31 1.12
CA PHE A 5 9.06 6.87 0.40
C PHE A 5 9.17 8.39 0.35
N SER A 6 10.28 8.85 -0.21
CA SER A 6 10.57 10.28 -0.18
C SER A 6 9.68 11.09 -1.12
N ARG A 7 9.19 10.49 -2.19
CA ARG A 7 8.42 11.22 -3.19
C ARG A 7 6.96 11.36 -2.86
N GLN A 8 6.41 10.45 -2.10
CA GLN A 8 5.02 10.45 -1.66
C GLN A 8 4.01 10.53 -2.81
N ILE A 9 4.36 9.89 -3.92
CA ILE A 9 3.50 9.83 -5.09
C ILE A 9 2.44 8.76 -4.87
N ARG A 10 1.20 9.05 -5.25
CA ARG A 10 0.14 8.05 -5.22
C ARG A 10 -0.85 8.32 -6.33
N GLY A 11 -1.58 7.28 -6.75
CA GLY A 11 -2.59 7.41 -7.78
C GLY A 11 -3.63 6.32 -7.65
N TRP A 12 -4.74 6.50 -8.34
CA TRP A 12 -5.86 5.56 -8.32
C TRP A 12 -5.90 4.79 -9.63
N ASP A 13 -6.01 3.46 -9.53
CA ASP A 13 -6.19 2.62 -10.70
C ASP A 13 -7.63 2.10 -10.70
N LEU A 14 -8.45 2.67 -11.58
CA LEU A 14 -9.86 2.35 -11.64
C LEU A 14 -10.13 0.90 -12.02
N ARG A 15 -9.33 0.35 -12.90
CA ARG A 15 -9.55 -1.02 -13.37
C ARG A 15 -9.30 -2.05 -12.28
N ARG A 16 -8.27 -1.82 -11.48
CA ARG A 16 -7.87 -2.78 -10.47
C ARG A 16 -8.36 -2.44 -9.09
N ASN A 17 -8.94 -1.25 -8.93
CA ASN A 17 -9.42 -0.77 -7.62
C ASN A 17 -8.30 -0.80 -6.60
N ILE A 18 -7.19 -0.17 -6.95
CA ILE A 18 -6.04 -0.08 -6.05
C ILE A 18 -5.54 1.36 -6.04
N VAL A 19 -4.84 1.70 -4.96
CA VAL A 19 -4.07 2.93 -4.89
C VAL A 19 -2.62 2.54 -5.14
N ASN A 20 -2.04 3.10 -6.21
CA ASN A 20 -0.62 2.90 -6.52
C ASN A 20 0.21 3.90 -5.75
N PHE A 21 1.35 3.47 -5.27
CA PHE A 21 2.30 4.38 -4.66
C PHE A 21 3.71 3.89 -4.94
N LEU A 22 4.69 4.73 -4.68
CA LEU A 22 6.05 4.45 -5.08
C LEU A 22 7.00 4.51 -3.90
N GLY A 23 7.75 3.44 -3.72
CA GLY A 23 8.85 3.42 -2.77
C GLY A 23 10.17 3.40 -3.50
N GLU A 24 11.23 3.45 -2.76
CA GLU A 24 12.57 3.38 -3.31
C GLU A 24 13.43 2.43 -2.50
N ASP A 25 14.21 1.63 -3.21
CA ASP A 25 15.24 0.79 -2.61
C ASP A 25 16.58 1.37 -3.09
N GLY A 26 17.15 2.23 -2.26
CA GLY A 26 18.29 3.01 -2.72
C GLY A 26 17.85 3.96 -3.81
N ASN A 27 18.42 3.80 -5.01
CA ASN A 27 18.05 4.62 -6.15
C ASN A 27 17.05 3.95 -7.08
N GLU A 28 16.61 2.73 -6.73
CA GLU A 28 15.72 1.96 -7.59
C GLU A 28 14.27 2.19 -7.19
N PRO A 29 13.42 2.59 -8.13
CA PRO A 29 12.00 2.74 -7.79
C PRO A 29 11.36 1.38 -7.56
N GLN A 30 10.52 1.30 -6.55
CA GLN A 30 9.79 0.08 -6.23
C GLN A 30 8.30 0.36 -6.27
N PRO A 31 7.61 -0.12 -7.33
CA PRO A 31 6.16 0.08 -7.41
C PRO A 31 5.45 -0.67 -6.30
N CYS A 32 4.47 0.00 -5.71
CA CYS A 32 3.65 -0.57 -4.66
C CYS A 32 2.19 -0.26 -4.93
N ALA A 33 1.30 -1.00 -4.30
CA ALA A 33 -0.12 -0.75 -4.41
C ALA A 33 -0.81 -1.31 -3.18
N ILE A 34 -1.97 -0.74 -2.87
CA ILE A 34 -2.84 -1.25 -1.81
C ILE A 34 -4.24 -1.37 -2.37
N SER A 35 -4.90 -2.49 -2.07
CA SER A 35 -6.22 -2.75 -2.60
C SER A 35 -7.28 -1.88 -1.94
N MET A 36 -8.36 -1.59 -2.69
CA MET A 36 -9.50 -0.90 -2.15
C MET A 36 -10.07 -1.66 -0.95
N GLU A 37 -10.10 -2.96 -1.05
CA GLU A 37 -10.62 -3.80 0.02
C GLU A 37 -9.86 -3.59 1.31
N ALA A 38 -8.53 -3.51 1.22
CA ALA A 38 -7.72 -3.26 2.41
C ALA A 38 -8.01 -1.89 3.01
N LEU A 39 -8.18 -0.89 2.17
CA LEU A 39 -8.48 0.46 2.63
C LEU A 39 -9.86 0.53 3.29
N VAL A 40 -10.84 -0.16 2.71
CA VAL A 40 -12.18 -0.20 3.29
C VAL A 40 -12.18 -0.97 4.62
N GLU A 41 -11.52 -2.11 4.65
CA GLU A 41 -11.56 -3.00 5.80
C GLU A 41 -10.76 -2.49 6.98
N HIS A 42 -9.61 -1.87 6.71
CA HIS A 42 -8.65 -1.54 7.78
C HIS A 42 -8.39 -0.06 7.97
N PHE A 43 -8.76 0.78 7.02
CA PHE A 43 -8.37 2.19 7.07
C PHE A 43 -9.55 3.14 6.89
N GLY A 44 -10.76 2.62 6.99
CA GLY A 44 -11.94 3.48 7.05
C GLY A 44 -12.28 4.19 5.76
N ALA A 45 -12.06 3.55 4.61
CA ALA A 45 -12.32 4.17 3.33
C ALA A 45 -13.82 4.24 2.97
N GLY A 46 -14.67 3.89 3.89
CA GLY A 46 -16.11 4.04 3.70
C GLY A 46 -16.64 3.19 2.57
N LYS A 47 -17.17 3.83 1.55
CA LYS A 47 -17.81 3.12 0.44
C LYS A 47 -16.83 2.63 -0.61
N GLY A 48 -15.57 2.88 -0.45
CA GLY A 48 -14.58 2.43 -1.42
C GLY A 48 -14.52 3.29 -2.67
N SER A 49 -15.01 4.53 -2.61
CA SER A 49 -14.88 5.43 -3.75
C SER A 49 -13.43 5.88 -3.90
N LYS A 50 -13.10 6.39 -5.07
CA LYS A 50 -11.77 6.94 -5.31
C LYS A 50 -11.37 7.94 -4.22
N GLN A 51 -12.26 8.87 -3.92
CA GLN A 51 -11.96 9.92 -2.95
C GLN A 51 -11.76 9.35 -1.56
N SER A 52 -12.62 8.44 -1.13
CA SER A 52 -12.48 7.89 0.21
C SER A 52 -11.25 7.00 0.33
N CYS A 53 -10.89 6.29 -0.73
CA CYS A 53 -9.69 5.46 -0.72
C CYS A 53 -8.43 6.32 -0.66
N LEU A 54 -8.37 7.38 -1.46
CA LEU A 54 -7.21 8.27 -1.43
C LEU A 54 -7.10 8.98 -0.10
N ALA A 55 -8.23 9.40 0.48
CA ALA A 55 -8.21 10.04 1.78
C ALA A 55 -7.74 9.07 2.87
N ALA A 56 -8.23 7.84 2.82
CA ALA A 56 -7.81 6.82 3.78
C ALA A 56 -6.32 6.53 3.66
N PHE A 57 -5.83 6.44 2.42
CA PHE A 57 -4.41 6.25 2.17
C PHE A 57 -3.60 7.38 2.79
N ASP A 58 -4.02 8.61 2.54
CA ASP A 58 -3.28 9.78 3.03
C ASP A 58 -3.26 9.84 4.55
N ARG A 59 -4.38 9.49 5.20
CA ARG A 59 -4.45 9.47 6.66
C ARG A 59 -3.55 8.40 7.27
N SER A 60 -3.38 7.31 6.57
CA SER A 60 -2.68 6.13 7.10
C SER A 60 -1.39 5.85 6.35
N ARG A 61 -0.85 6.87 5.70
CA ARG A 61 0.29 6.70 4.81
C ARG A 61 1.48 6.05 5.50
N SER A 62 1.78 6.49 6.71
CA SER A 62 2.92 5.97 7.45
C SER A 62 2.78 4.47 7.71
N GLU A 63 1.60 4.05 8.13
CA GLU A 63 1.33 2.66 8.44
C GLU A 63 1.37 1.80 7.17
N ILE A 64 0.80 2.33 6.08
CA ILE A 64 0.79 1.61 4.81
C ILE A 64 2.22 1.47 4.26
N HIS A 65 3.01 2.54 4.36
CA HIS A 65 4.41 2.50 3.93
C HIS A 65 5.21 1.47 4.75
N GLN A 66 4.97 1.41 6.04
CA GLN A 66 5.66 0.45 6.89
C GLN A 66 5.32 -0.98 6.49
N LYS A 67 4.04 -1.23 6.22
CA LYS A 67 3.63 -2.57 5.80
C LYS A 67 4.23 -2.94 4.45
N ALA A 68 4.29 -1.98 3.54
CA ALA A 68 4.91 -2.22 2.23
C ALA A 68 6.39 -2.57 2.39
N SER A 69 7.07 -1.86 3.25
CA SER A 69 8.48 -2.12 3.52
C SER A 69 8.67 -3.52 4.11
N ASP A 70 7.81 -3.89 5.07
CA ASP A 70 7.88 -5.21 5.69
C ASP A 70 7.68 -6.31 4.67
N LYS A 71 6.69 -6.13 3.80
CA LYS A 71 6.40 -7.13 2.78
C LYS A 71 7.53 -7.22 1.75
N TYR A 72 8.10 -6.08 1.39
CA TYR A 72 9.23 -6.03 0.47
C TYR A 72 10.41 -6.84 1.02
N ASP A 73 10.71 -6.65 2.30
CA ASP A 73 11.82 -7.37 2.92
C ASP A 73 11.56 -8.87 2.98
N ALA A 74 10.30 -9.26 3.09
CA ALA A 74 9.94 -10.67 3.21
C ALA A 74 9.85 -11.39 1.87
N GLN A 75 9.74 -10.66 0.77
CA GLN A 75 9.60 -11.28 -0.55
C GLN A 75 10.96 -11.50 -1.20
N GLU A 76 11.09 -12.66 -1.84
CA GLU A 76 12.28 -12.93 -2.61
C GLU A 76 12.24 -12.25 -3.97
N GLU A 77 11.08 -12.28 -4.60
CA GLU A 77 10.90 -11.59 -5.87
C GLU A 77 10.51 -10.15 -5.64
N LYS A 78 11.25 -9.24 -6.24
CA LYS A 78 11.03 -7.81 -6.07
C LYS A 78 10.16 -7.25 -7.19
N ALA A 79 9.00 -7.85 -7.38
CA ALA A 79 8.00 -7.34 -8.32
C ALA A 79 7.19 -6.25 -7.63
N VAL A 80 5.97 -5.99 -8.15
CA VAL A 80 5.09 -5.01 -7.52
C VAL A 80 4.69 -5.51 -6.14
N ILE A 81 4.76 -4.64 -5.15
CA ILE A 81 4.33 -4.96 -3.79
C ILE A 81 2.84 -4.63 -3.70
N LEU A 82 2.00 -5.64 -3.68
CA LEU A 82 0.56 -5.45 -3.57
C LEU A 82 0.11 -5.79 -2.16
N LEU A 83 -0.37 -4.77 -1.46
CA LEU A 83 -0.92 -4.95 -0.11
C LEU A 83 -2.40 -5.26 -0.22
N ARG A 84 -2.79 -6.39 0.32
CA ARG A 84 -4.18 -6.85 0.31
C ARG A 84 -4.73 -6.77 1.71
N ALA A 85 -6.05 -6.91 1.82
CA ALA A 85 -6.70 -6.90 3.13
C ALA A 85 -6.06 -7.93 4.06
N SER A 86 -5.71 -9.09 3.52
CA SER A 86 -5.11 -10.15 4.33
C SER A 86 -3.76 -9.77 4.91
N ASP A 87 -3.05 -8.83 4.29
CA ASP A 87 -1.74 -8.40 4.81
C ASP A 87 -1.85 -7.61 6.10
N PHE A 88 -3.04 -7.08 6.38
CA PHE A 88 -3.27 -6.25 7.56
C PHE A 88 -4.03 -6.97 8.66
N ARG A 89 -4.47 -8.19 8.39
CA ARG A 89 -5.16 -8.96 9.41
C ARG A 89 -4.17 -9.51 10.41
N SER A 90 -4.55 -9.42 11.67
CA SER A 90 -3.76 -10.03 12.72
C SER A 90 -3.88 -11.53 12.58
N VAL A 91 -2.77 -12.20 12.39
CA VAL A 91 -2.77 -13.66 12.35
C VAL A 91 -2.47 -14.16 13.75
N ARG A 92 -3.44 -14.85 14.32
CA ARG A 92 -3.28 -15.39 15.66
C ARG A 92 -3.31 -16.90 15.54
N ALA A 93 -2.22 -17.46 15.90
CA ALA A 93 -2.17 -18.92 15.92
C ALA A 93 -2.98 -19.43 17.07
#